data_cdd76a81a830f2f2a1367750607ef274
#
_entry.id   cdd76a81a830f2f2a1367750607ef274
#
_cell.length_a   1.000
_cell.length_b   1.000
_cell.length_c   1.000
_cell.angle_alpha   90.00
_cell.angle_beta   90.00
_cell.angle_gamma   90.00
#
_symmetry.space_group_name_H-M   'P 1'
#
loop_
_entity.id
_entity.type
_entity.pdbx_description
1 polymer ?
#
loop_
_entity_poly.entity_id
_entity_poly.type
_entity_poly.pdbx_seq_one_letter_code
_entity_poly.pdbx_strand_id
1 'polypeptide(L)'
;RETDLLNPINTVEKVHAVVLSGGSAFGLEAASGVMNWLEKRGIGFDVGVTSVPIVPSAVLFDLEYGDAFVRPDKEMGMQACENASDSVLLEGDYGAGCGATVGKLRGMAHCTNSGIGSWSEETPNGIRVAALIAVNAIGDVYENGSIIAGTRADDGSFTSTEEGFLQ
;
A
#
# COMPACT_ATOMS: atom_id res chain seq x y z
N ARG A 1 10.40 5.30 -2.71
CA ARG A 1 11.46 5.17 -3.69
C ARG A 1 11.03 5.80 -5.00
N GLU A 2 11.90 6.54 -5.68
CA GLU A 2 11.71 7.21 -6.99
C GLU A 2 10.51 8.17 -7.06
N THR A 3 9.98 8.61 -5.95
CA THR A 3 8.82 9.53 -5.88
C THR A 3 9.18 10.95 -6.33
N ASP A 4 10.43 11.36 -6.19
CA ASP A 4 10.91 12.66 -6.69
C ASP A 4 10.77 12.78 -8.22
N LEU A 5 10.88 11.66 -8.95
CA LEU A 5 10.68 11.61 -10.40
C LEU A 5 9.24 11.94 -10.84
N LEU A 6 8.27 11.90 -9.93
CA LEU A 6 6.88 12.31 -10.21
C LEU A 6 6.72 13.84 -10.33
N ASN A 7 7.75 14.61 -9.93
CA ASN A 7 7.73 16.05 -10.09
C ASN A 7 7.90 16.40 -11.59
N PRO A 8 6.99 17.19 -12.20
CA PRO A 8 7.03 17.55 -13.62
C PRO A 8 8.32 18.24 -14.12
N ILE A 9 9.15 18.75 -13.21
CA ILE A 9 10.46 19.33 -13.56
C ILE A 9 11.49 18.30 -14.00
N ASN A 10 11.26 17.02 -13.69
CA ASN A 10 12.18 15.94 -14.01
C ASN A 10 12.04 15.50 -15.48
N THR A 11 13.13 14.95 -16.02
CA THR A 11 13.22 14.55 -17.43
C THR A 11 12.31 13.37 -17.77
N VAL A 12 11.94 12.55 -16.78
CA VAL A 12 11.15 11.33 -17.00
C VAL A 12 9.66 11.67 -17.03
N GLU A 13 9.01 11.39 -18.14
CA GLU A 13 7.58 11.70 -18.37
C GLU A 13 6.65 10.52 -18.07
N LYS A 14 7.18 9.33 -17.81
CA LYS A 14 6.40 8.10 -17.63
C LYS A 14 6.93 7.28 -16.47
N VAL A 15 6.00 6.67 -15.73
CA VAL A 15 6.29 5.56 -14.81
C VAL A 15 5.81 4.26 -15.44
N HIS A 16 6.44 3.14 -15.10
CA HIS A 16 6.18 1.84 -15.73
C HIS A 16 5.43 0.90 -14.78
N ALA A 17 5.52 1.15 -13.48
CA ALA A 17 4.70 0.53 -12.45
C ALA A 17 4.71 1.41 -11.19
N VAL A 18 3.76 1.15 -10.28
CA VAL A 18 3.74 1.69 -8.91
C VAL A 18 3.67 0.51 -7.96
N VAL A 19 4.50 0.52 -6.90
CA VAL A 19 4.51 -0.54 -5.89
C VAL A 19 4.04 0.00 -4.55
N LEU A 20 2.99 -0.62 -4.02
CA LEU A 20 2.53 -0.43 -2.65
C LEU A 20 2.84 -1.70 -1.87
N SER A 21 3.58 -1.60 -0.77
CA SER A 21 4.13 -2.76 -0.07
C SER A 21 4.03 -2.59 1.44
N GLY A 22 4.17 -3.67 2.20
CA GLY A 22 4.46 -3.69 3.63
C GLY A 22 5.97 -3.72 3.89
N GLY A 23 6.36 -4.11 5.11
CA GLY A 23 7.76 -4.33 5.50
C GLY A 23 8.56 -3.07 5.82
N SER A 24 7.89 -1.91 5.98
CA SER A 24 8.60 -0.64 6.20
C SER A 24 9.64 -0.39 5.10
N ALA A 25 10.73 0.30 5.39
CA ALA A 25 11.79 0.58 4.42
C ALA A 25 12.39 -0.68 3.75
N PHE A 26 12.37 -1.82 4.44
CA PHE A 26 12.83 -3.09 3.86
C PHE A 26 11.97 -3.52 2.65
N GLY A 27 10.65 -3.29 2.69
CA GLY A 27 9.73 -3.64 1.60
C GLY A 27 9.95 -2.87 0.30
N LEU A 28 10.79 -1.82 0.30
CA LEU A 28 11.24 -1.15 -0.92
C LEU A 28 12.02 -2.09 -1.87
N GLU A 29 12.51 -3.21 -1.37
CA GLU A 29 13.19 -4.23 -2.18
C GLU A 29 12.26 -4.85 -3.23
N ALA A 30 10.96 -4.98 -2.94
CA ALA A 30 9.98 -5.51 -3.88
C ALA A 30 9.97 -4.74 -5.22
N ALA A 31 10.18 -3.42 -5.19
CA ALA A 31 10.27 -2.61 -6.41
C ALA A 31 11.44 -3.01 -7.31
N SER A 32 12.53 -3.56 -6.75
CA SER A 32 13.64 -4.07 -7.56
C SER A 32 13.24 -5.35 -8.31
N GLY A 33 12.37 -6.18 -7.74
CA GLY A 33 11.76 -7.32 -8.43
C GLY A 33 10.89 -6.91 -9.60
N VAL A 34 10.05 -5.90 -9.38
CA VAL A 34 9.20 -5.31 -10.43
C VAL A 34 10.07 -4.74 -11.56
N MET A 35 11.14 -4.01 -11.25
CA MET A 35 12.08 -3.52 -12.27
C MET A 35 12.67 -4.66 -13.11
N ASN A 36 13.15 -5.72 -12.46
CA ASN A 36 13.71 -6.87 -13.19
C ASN A 36 12.69 -7.55 -14.10
N TRP A 37 11.43 -7.65 -13.66
CA TRP A 37 10.36 -8.23 -14.45
C TRP A 37 10.04 -7.39 -15.70
N LEU A 38 9.99 -6.06 -15.54
CA LEU A 38 9.75 -5.09 -16.62
C LEU A 38 10.92 -5.05 -17.61
N GLU A 39 12.17 -4.98 -17.12
CA GLU A 39 13.37 -4.94 -17.95
C GLU A 39 13.44 -6.16 -18.87
N LYS A 40 13.20 -7.38 -18.37
CA LYS A 40 13.15 -8.62 -19.15
C LYS A 40 12.13 -8.57 -20.30
N ARG A 41 11.16 -7.65 -20.24
CA ARG A 41 10.12 -7.43 -21.25
C ARG A 41 10.37 -6.19 -22.12
N GLY A 42 11.52 -5.55 -21.94
CA GLY A 42 11.90 -4.32 -22.66
C GLY A 42 11.05 -3.12 -22.29
N ILE A 43 10.43 -3.13 -21.09
CA ILE A 43 9.58 -2.04 -20.58
C ILE A 43 10.40 -1.15 -19.67
N GLY A 44 10.60 0.11 -20.06
CA GLY A 44 11.40 1.06 -19.29
C GLY A 44 11.71 2.32 -20.09
N PHE A 45 12.47 3.22 -19.48
CA PHE A 45 13.07 4.36 -20.14
C PHE A 45 14.30 3.88 -20.94
N ASP A 46 14.29 4.12 -22.25
CA ASP A 46 15.37 3.67 -23.14
C ASP A 46 16.64 4.51 -22.89
N VAL A 47 17.72 3.84 -22.55
CA VAL A 47 19.05 4.44 -22.36
C VAL A 47 20.06 3.94 -23.41
N GLY A 48 19.59 3.32 -24.49
CA GLY A 48 20.36 2.84 -25.63
C GLY A 48 20.99 1.46 -25.45
N VAL A 49 21.33 1.06 -24.23
CA VAL A 49 21.93 -0.26 -23.91
C VAL A 49 20.93 -1.21 -23.24
N THR A 50 19.93 -0.65 -22.60
CA THR A 50 18.81 -1.37 -21.98
C THR A 50 17.63 -0.42 -21.76
N SER A 51 16.51 -0.96 -21.28
CA SER A 51 15.38 -0.17 -20.80
C SER A 51 15.40 -0.15 -19.27
N VAL A 52 15.42 1.05 -18.66
CA VAL A 52 15.41 1.25 -17.20
C VAL A 52 13.98 1.52 -16.74
N PRO A 53 13.32 0.58 -16.03
CA PRO A 53 11.98 0.81 -15.52
C PRO A 53 11.97 1.85 -14.41
N ILE A 54 11.04 2.80 -14.48
CA ILE A 54 10.78 3.79 -13.43
C ILE A 54 9.63 3.25 -12.59
N VAL A 55 9.93 2.95 -11.30
CA VAL A 55 9.00 2.24 -10.40
C VAL A 55 8.92 2.95 -9.05
N PRO A 56 8.11 4.02 -8.95
CA PRO A 56 7.81 4.64 -7.66
C PRO A 56 7.23 3.63 -6.67
N SER A 57 7.68 3.72 -5.42
CA SER A 57 7.27 2.77 -4.39
C SER A 57 7.03 3.48 -3.06
N ALA A 58 5.95 3.07 -2.38
CA ALA A 58 5.62 3.45 -1.01
C ALA A 58 5.39 2.22 -0.16
N VAL A 59 5.66 2.34 1.15
CA VAL A 59 5.59 1.21 2.09
C VAL A 59 4.81 1.57 3.34
N LEU A 60 4.14 0.57 3.91
CA LEU A 60 3.56 0.65 5.25
C LEU A 60 4.59 0.21 6.30
N PHE A 61 4.49 0.78 7.51
CA PHE A 61 5.11 0.19 8.69
C PHE A 61 4.16 -0.84 9.30
N ASP A 62 4.48 -2.11 9.15
CA ASP A 62 3.70 -3.26 9.64
C ASP A 62 4.59 -4.35 10.28
N LEU A 63 5.82 -3.99 10.69
CA LEU A 63 6.79 -4.92 11.27
C LEU A 63 6.35 -5.54 12.61
N GLU A 64 5.38 -4.94 13.26
CA GLU A 64 4.80 -5.45 14.51
C GLU A 64 3.66 -6.44 14.26
N TYR A 65 3.25 -6.62 12.99
CA TYR A 65 2.18 -7.54 12.60
C TYR A 65 2.79 -8.84 12.08
N GLY A 66 2.54 -9.95 12.76
CA GLY A 66 3.10 -11.25 12.40
C GLY A 66 4.60 -11.36 12.72
N ASP A 67 5.42 -11.65 11.71
CA ASP A 67 6.87 -11.84 11.87
C ASP A 67 7.64 -10.69 11.19
N ALA A 68 8.36 -9.88 11.98
CA ALA A 68 9.14 -8.75 11.51
C ALA A 68 10.26 -9.12 10.52
N PHE A 69 10.62 -10.39 10.40
CA PHE A 69 11.65 -10.88 9.49
C PHE A 69 11.09 -11.39 8.17
N VAL A 70 9.77 -11.61 8.07
CA VAL A 70 9.07 -11.94 6.84
C VAL A 70 8.60 -10.64 6.19
N ARG A 71 9.29 -10.22 5.14
CA ARG A 71 9.10 -8.92 4.49
C ARG A 71 9.04 -9.06 2.98
N PRO A 72 8.31 -8.16 2.30
CA PRO A 72 8.30 -8.13 0.85
C PRO A 72 9.72 -7.95 0.29
N ASP A 73 10.15 -8.91 -0.50
CA ASP A 73 11.46 -8.98 -1.13
C ASP A 73 11.35 -8.89 -2.66
N LYS A 74 12.46 -9.03 -3.33
CA LYS A 74 12.59 -8.99 -4.78
C LYS A 74 11.78 -10.08 -5.49
N GLU A 75 11.73 -11.29 -4.92
CA GLU A 75 10.98 -12.41 -5.49
C GLU A 75 9.48 -12.16 -5.39
N MET A 76 9.00 -11.68 -4.26
CA MET A 76 7.59 -11.29 -4.07
C MET A 76 7.19 -10.18 -5.05
N GLY A 77 8.08 -9.20 -5.31
CA GLY A 77 7.84 -8.17 -6.31
C GLY A 77 7.68 -8.74 -7.73
N MET A 78 8.49 -9.72 -8.11
CA MET A 78 8.37 -10.43 -9.39
C MET A 78 7.06 -11.22 -9.47
N GLN A 79 6.71 -11.96 -8.41
CA GLN A 79 5.48 -12.74 -8.34
C GLN A 79 4.23 -11.84 -8.42
N ALA A 80 4.26 -10.67 -7.81
CA ALA A 80 3.18 -9.69 -7.91
C ALA A 80 2.94 -9.28 -9.38
N CYS A 81 4.00 -9.09 -10.16
CA CYS A 81 3.87 -8.82 -11.60
C CYS A 81 3.29 -10.00 -12.39
N GLU A 82 3.71 -11.23 -12.08
CA GLU A 82 3.19 -12.44 -12.74
C GLU A 82 1.69 -12.66 -12.43
N ASN A 83 1.26 -12.27 -11.24
CA ASN A 83 -0.13 -12.40 -10.78
C ASN A 83 -1.00 -11.18 -11.11
N ALA A 84 -0.42 -10.11 -11.66
CA ALA A 84 -1.17 -8.91 -12.01
C ALA A 84 -2.22 -9.21 -13.10
N SER A 85 -3.42 -8.72 -12.90
CA SER A 85 -4.54 -8.91 -13.83
C SER A 85 -5.41 -7.65 -13.89
N ASP A 86 -6.26 -7.59 -14.90
CA ASP A 86 -7.31 -6.57 -15.09
C ASP A 86 -8.68 -7.01 -14.53
N SER A 87 -8.71 -8.10 -13.77
CA SER A 87 -9.91 -8.59 -13.10
C SER A 87 -10.27 -7.75 -11.87
N VAL A 88 -11.39 -8.11 -11.24
CA VAL A 88 -11.87 -7.41 -10.03
C VAL A 88 -10.79 -7.43 -8.95
N LEU A 89 -10.48 -6.26 -8.41
CA LEU A 89 -9.53 -6.11 -7.32
C LEU A 89 -10.03 -6.84 -6.07
N LEU A 90 -9.17 -7.63 -5.47
CA LEU A 90 -9.43 -8.24 -4.18
C LEU A 90 -9.14 -7.23 -3.07
N GLU A 91 -10.06 -7.10 -2.12
CA GLU A 91 -10.00 -6.17 -0.99
C GLU A 91 -9.75 -6.91 0.32
N GLY A 92 -9.37 -6.18 1.38
CA GLY A 92 -9.04 -6.75 2.69
C GLY A 92 -7.58 -7.16 2.80
N ASP A 93 -7.32 -8.38 3.24
CA ASP A 93 -5.98 -8.90 3.58
C ASP A 93 -5.19 -9.32 2.32
N TYR A 94 -5.06 -8.41 1.36
CA TYR A 94 -4.31 -8.64 0.12
C TYR A 94 -3.16 -7.64 -0.03
N GLY A 95 -2.01 -8.13 -0.55
CA GLY A 95 -0.85 -7.31 -0.84
C GLY A 95 -0.43 -6.46 0.37
N ALA A 96 -0.30 -5.15 0.21
CA ALA A 96 0.01 -4.22 1.30
C ALA A 96 -1.05 -4.18 2.40
N GLY A 97 -2.26 -4.68 2.15
CA GLY A 97 -3.33 -4.78 3.14
C GLY A 97 -3.12 -5.86 4.19
N CYS A 98 -2.28 -6.89 3.91
CA CYS A 98 -2.10 -8.03 4.82
C CYS A 98 -1.60 -7.62 6.21
N GLY A 99 -0.71 -6.63 6.32
CA GLY A 99 -0.19 -6.13 7.59
C GLY A 99 -0.79 -4.80 8.03
N ALA A 100 -1.78 -4.28 7.30
CA ALA A 100 -2.39 -3.00 7.58
C ALA A 100 -3.34 -3.10 8.78
N THR A 101 -3.17 -2.18 9.76
CA THR A 101 -3.95 -2.15 11.00
C THR A 101 -4.33 -0.73 11.37
N VAL A 102 -5.41 -0.56 12.12
CA VAL A 102 -5.89 0.72 12.64
C VAL A 102 -6.19 0.62 14.15
N GLY A 103 -6.30 1.75 14.82
CA GLY A 103 -6.61 1.80 16.26
C GLY A 103 -5.45 1.29 17.11
N LYS A 104 -4.27 1.91 16.99
CA LYS A 104 -3.03 1.44 17.65
C LYS A 104 -2.73 2.12 18.97
N LEU A 105 -3.63 2.96 19.50
CA LEU A 105 -3.38 3.74 20.71
C LEU A 105 -2.99 2.87 21.93
N ARG A 106 -3.61 1.68 22.04
CA ARG A 106 -3.34 0.71 23.12
C ARG A 106 -2.37 -0.40 22.70
N GLY A 107 -1.65 -0.22 21.61
CA GLY A 107 -0.70 -1.21 21.06
C GLY A 107 -1.37 -2.26 20.17
N MET A 108 -0.54 -3.14 19.60
CA MET A 108 -0.96 -4.10 18.57
C MET A 108 -1.96 -5.14 19.06
N ALA A 109 -1.97 -5.48 20.36
CA ALA A 109 -2.95 -6.41 20.92
C ALA A 109 -4.41 -5.89 20.87
N HIS A 110 -4.58 -4.58 20.71
CA HIS A 110 -5.87 -3.90 20.70
C HIS A 110 -6.22 -3.25 19.36
N CYS A 111 -5.38 -3.42 18.35
CA CYS A 111 -5.66 -2.89 17.01
C CYS A 111 -6.67 -3.78 16.24
N THR A 112 -7.17 -3.24 15.14
CA THR A 112 -8.04 -3.96 14.21
C THR A 112 -7.35 -4.06 12.86
N ASN A 113 -7.41 -5.23 12.20
CA ASN A 113 -7.00 -5.37 10.80
C ASN A 113 -7.89 -4.49 9.93
N SER A 114 -7.29 -3.80 8.99
CA SER A 114 -8.00 -2.88 8.09
C SER A 114 -7.99 -3.37 6.64
N GLY A 115 -6.81 -3.61 6.08
CA GLY A 115 -6.68 -4.12 4.73
C GLY A 115 -6.53 -3.05 3.65
N ILE A 116 -6.70 -3.50 2.41
CA ILE A 116 -6.71 -2.67 1.20
C ILE A 116 -8.14 -2.56 0.68
N GLY A 117 -8.51 -1.38 0.19
CA GLY A 117 -9.81 -1.14 -0.46
C GLY A 117 -9.66 -0.26 -1.68
N SER A 118 -10.68 -0.28 -2.54
CA SER A 118 -10.73 0.50 -3.76
C SER A 118 -12.10 1.13 -3.98
N TRP A 119 -12.09 2.26 -4.64
CA TRP A 119 -13.31 2.90 -5.10
C TRP A 119 -13.07 3.65 -6.40
N SER A 120 -14.08 3.69 -7.25
CA SER A 120 -14.03 4.52 -8.47
C SER A 120 -15.38 5.13 -8.77
N GLU A 121 -15.36 6.36 -9.27
CA GLU A 121 -16.53 7.07 -9.76
C GLU A 121 -16.28 7.65 -11.14
N GLU A 122 -17.35 7.81 -11.91
CA GLU A 122 -17.31 8.46 -13.20
C GLU A 122 -18.11 9.76 -13.14
N THR A 123 -17.46 10.84 -13.54
CA THR A 123 -18.09 12.16 -13.61
C THR A 123 -19.07 12.23 -14.79
N PRO A 124 -20.04 13.19 -14.78
CA PRO A 124 -21.00 13.33 -15.88
C PRO A 124 -20.37 13.58 -17.25
N ASN A 125 -19.14 14.09 -17.30
CA ASN A 125 -18.39 14.31 -18.54
C ASN A 125 -17.45 13.15 -18.92
N GLY A 126 -17.61 11.98 -18.30
CA GLY A 126 -16.90 10.75 -18.65
C GLY A 126 -15.49 10.61 -18.08
N ILE A 127 -15.08 11.46 -17.13
CA ILE A 127 -13.81 11.30 -16.42
C ILE A 127 -14.00 10.29 -15.30
N ARG A 128 -13.21 9.22 -15.30
CA ARG A 128 -13.18 8.25 -14.20
C ARG A 128 -12.05 8.59 -13.21
N VAL A 129 -12.41 8.68 -11.94
CA VAL A 129 -11.48 8.86 -10.81
C VAL A 129 -11.53 7.60 -9.97
N ALA A 130 -10.36 7.04 -9.65
CA ALA A 130 -10.25 5.84 -8.83
C ALA A 130 -9.20 6.03 -7.74
N ALA A 131 -9.41 5.38 -6.60
CA ALA A 131 -8.46 5.30 -5.50
C ALA A 131 -8.27 3.85 -5.06
N LEU A 132 -7.02 3.50 -4.73
CA LEU A 132 -6.63 2.25 -4.11
C LEU A 132 -5.87 2.60 -2.83
N ILE A 133 -6.36 2.15 -1.68
CA ILE A 133 -5.84 2.58 -0.38
C ILE A 133 -5.64 1.37 0.53
N ALA A 134 -4.43 1.22 1.08
CA ALA A 134 -4.19 0.38 2.25
C ALA A 134 -4.15 1.29 3.49
N VAL A 135 -5.02 1.03 4.47
CA VAL A 135 -5.22 1.90 5.63
C VAL A 135 -4.38 1.39 6.80
N ASN A 136 -3.33 2.12 7.19
CA ASN A 136 -2.44 1.75 8.29
C ASN A 136 -2.29 2.90 9.31
N ALA A 137 -3.43 3.38 9.81
CA ALA A 137 -3.51 4.54 10.71
C ALA A 137 -3.34 4.17 12.19
N ILE A 138 -2.86 5.14 12.98
CA ILE A 138 -2.92 5.02 14.45
C ILE A 138 -4.36 5.20 14.96
N GLY A 139 -5.15 6.02 14.27
CA GLY A 139 -6.55 6.34 14.58
C GLY A 139 -7.54 5.27 14.12
N ASP A 140 -8.81 5.64 14.18
CA ASP A 140 -9.95 4.78 13.92
C ASP A 140 -10.58 5.09 12.55
N VAL A 141 -11.30 4.14 11.98
CA VAL A 141 -12.12 4.31 10.78
C VAL A 141 -13.57 4.46 11.18
N TYR A 142 -14.21 5.50 10.65
CA TYR A 142 -15.59 5.83 10.93
C TYR A 142 -16.48 5.64 9.71
N GLU A 143 -17.68 5.13 9.95
CA GLU A 143 -18.78 5.14 9.01
C GLU A 143 -20.03 5.68 9.69
N ASN A 144 -20.65 6.69 9.08
CA ASN A 144 -21.87 7.35 9.62
C ASN A 144 -21.76 7.77 11.11
N GLY A 145 -20.56 8.22 11.52
CA GLY A 145 -20.29 8.67 12.88
C GLY A 145 -20.02 7.56 13.92
N SER A 146 -19.97 6.30 13.47
CA SER A 146 -19.63 5.15 14.32
C SER A 146 -18.28 4.57 13.94
N ILE A 147 -17.50 4.11 14.93
CA ILE A 147 -16.24 3.42 14.68
C ILE A 147 -16.56 2.03 14.14
N ILE A 148 -16.04 1.72 12.94
CA ILE A 148 -16.17 0.41 12.28
C ILE A 148 -14.89 -0.41 12.35
N ALA A 149 -13.74 0.25 12.53
CA ALA A 149 -12.46 -0.39 12.80
C ALA A 149 -11.59 0.59 13.61
N GLY A 150 -10.95 0.13 14.67
CA GLY A 150 -10.21 1.02 15.56
C GLY A 150 -9.65 0.32 16.79
N THR A 151 -9.30 1.12 17.79
CA THR A 151 -8.78 0.63 19.07
C THR A 151 -9.85 -0.15 19.82
N ARG A 152 -9.50 -1.34 20.30
CA ARG A 152 -10.39 -2.20 21.10
C ARG A 152 -10.13 -2.07 22.60
N ALA A 153 -11.20 -2.06 23.38
CA ALA A 153 -11.17 -2.28 24.81
C ALA A 153 -10.97 -3.77 25.13
N ASP A 154 -10.79 -4.09 26.43
CA ASP A 154 -10.57 -5.48 26.88
C ASP A 154 -11.81 -6.37 26.68
N ASP A 155 -13.01 -5.78 26.63
CA ASP A 155 -14.27 -6.44 26.33
C ASP A 155 -14.54 -6.60 24.80
N GLY A 156 -13.62 -6.11 23.95
CA GLY A 156 -13.71 -6.17 22.50
C GLY A 156 -14.51 -5.03 21.84
N SER A 157 -15.14 -4.15 22.63
CA SER A 157 -15.79 -2.95 22.11
C SER A 157 -14.78 -1.95 21.53
N PHE A 158 -15.21 -1.06 20.65
CA PHE A 158 -14.36 0.02 20.16
C PHE A 158 -14.28 1.16 21.17
N THR A 159 -13.07 1.73 21.32
CA THR A 159 -12.82 2.97 22.07
C THR A 159 -12.26 4.01 21.11
N SER A 160 -12.66 5.27 21.29
CA SER A 160 -12.15 6.36 20.45
C SER A 160 -10.67 6.61 20.73
N THR A 161 -9.88 6.49 19.68
CA THR A 161 -8.44 6.86 19.71
C THR A 161 -8.28 8.36 19.98
N GLU A 162 -9.15 9.21 19.41
CA GLU A 162 -9.13 10.66 19.63
C GLU A 162 -9.36 11.02 21.11
N GLU A 163 -10.39 10.44 21.72
CA GLU A 163 -10.66 10.65 23.16
C GLU A 163 -9.51 10.15 24.03
N GLY A 164 -8.88 9.04 23.64
CA GLY A 164 -7.75 8.48 24.36
C GLY A 164 -6.48 9.35 24.32
N PHE A 165 -6.29 10.16 23.28
CA PHE A 165 -5.20 11.15 23.23
C PHE A 165 -5.44 12.38 24.13
N LEU A 166 -6.68 12.63 24.53
CA LEU A 166 -7.04 13.77 25.37
C LEU A 166 -6.97 13.46 26.88
N GLN A 167 -6.69 12.24 27.25
CA GLN A 167 -6.54 11.77 28.64
C GLN A 167 -5.07 11.73 29.05
#